data_34179eba597fe9eb404202b2c9d1d9e1
#
_entry.id   34179eba597fe9eb404202b2c9d1d9e1
#
_cell.length_a   1.000
_cell.length_b   1.000
_cell.length_c   1.000
_cell.angle_alpha   90.00
_cell.angle_beta   90.00
_cell.angle_gamma   90.00
#
_symmetry.space_group_name_H-M   'P 1'
#
loop_
_entity.id
_entity.type
_entity.pdbx_description
1 polymer ?
#
loop_
_entity_poly.entity_id
_entity_poly.type
_entity_poly.pdbx_seq_one_letter_code
_entity_poly.pdbx_strand_id
1 'polypeptide(L)'
;VRSYIVDEALNRLPVGASGELCHAGRQIARGYHNLPEKTASVFVENPFAVCEQESRLYRTGDMVRMKGDGNIEYIGRIDSQVKIRGYRVELGEIEGALLKHELVKNAAVTVIEKGGNKYITAYYTGEIIPEDELKLFLNPLIPDYMMPSFFVHLEKMPVTPGGKIDKKALPVPEVTTTASTAYVEPVTAVQIALCEIFEKALGIEKVGIEDNFFELGGSSLTAS
;
A
#
# COMPACT_ATOMS: atom_id res chain seq x y z
N VAL A 1 24.30 -6.40 -13.88
CA VAL A 1 22.97 -5.87 -14.19
C VAL A 1 23.12 -4.59 -14.96
N ARG A 2 22.35 -4.43 -16.03
CA ARG A 2 22.14 -3.16 -16.74
C ARG A 2 20.77 -2.61 -16.36
N SER A 3 20.70 -1.30 -16.14
CA SER A 3 19.46 -0.59 -15.83
C SER A 3 19.08 0.31 -16.99
N TYR A 4 17.80 0.36 -17.27
CA TYR A 4 17.20 1.17 -18.33
C TYR A 4 16.04 1.96 -17.75
N ILE A 5 15.83 3.18 -18.22
CA ILE A 5 14.64 3.98 -17.97
C ILE A 5 13.88 4.06 -19.28
N VAL A 6 12.64 3.56 -19.28
CA VAL A 6 11.86 3.36 -20.51
C VAL A 6 10.44 3.92 -20.38
N ASP A 7 9.82 4.20 -21.55
CA ASP A 7 8.39 4.47 -21.65
C ASP A 7 7.57 3.18 -21.69
N GLU A 8 6.24 3.30 -21.82
CA GLU A 8 5.31 2.16 -21.88
C GLU A 8 5.60 1.24 -23.10
N ALA A 9 6.13 1.79 -24.19
CA ALA A 9 6.49 1.06 -25.41
C ALA A 9 7.91 0.47 -25.35
N LEU A 10 8.57 0.52 -24.20
CA LEU A 10 9.95 0.09 -23.97
C LEU A 10 11.01 0.89 -24.76
N ASN A 11 10.74 2.13 -25.16
CA ASN A 11 11.78 2.99 -25.70
C ASN A 11 12.60 3.63 -24.59
N ARG A 12 13.93 3.75 -24.79
CA ARG A 12 14.80 4.44 -23.83
C ARG A 12 14.47 5.91 -23.75
N LEU A 13 14.41 6.42 -22.55
CA LEU A 13 14.15 7.82 -22.29
C LEU A 13 15.46 8.62 -22.08
N PRO A 14 15.48 9.89 -22.51
CA PRO A 14 16.63 10.76 -22.30
C PRO A 14 16.76 11.18 -20.84
N VAL A 15 17.94 11.69 -20.47
CA VAL A 15 18.19 12.31 -19.15
C VAL A 15 17.15 13.40 -18.88
N GLY A 16 16.59 13.38 -17.68
CA GLY A 16 15.54 14.30 -17.23
C GLY A 16 14.11 13.83 -17.49
N ALA A 17 13.89 12.87 -18.38
CA ALA A 17 12.57 12.28 -18.57
C ALA A 17 12.26 11.22 -17.51
N SER A 18 10.98 11.16 -17.09
CA SER A 18 10.48 10.17 -16.13
C SER A 18 9.98 8.93 -16.88
N GLY A 19 10.34 7.75 -16.39
CA GLY A 19 9.91 6.47 -16.95
C GLY A 19 10.11 5.31 -16.01
N GLU A 20 9.75 4.11 -16.47
CA GLU A 20 9.88 2.90 -15.68
C GLU A 20 11.36 2.46 -15.61
N LEU A 21 11.81 2.14 -14.40
CA LEU A 21 13.10 1.49 -14.19
C LEU A 21 12.98 0.00 -14.56
N CYS A 22 13.85 -0.43 -15.44
CA CYS A 22 13.93 -1.84 -15.84
C CYS A 22 15.35 -2.36 -15.68
N HIS A 23 15.50 -3.65 -15.42
CA HIS A 23 16.79 -4.32 -15.26
C HIS A 23 16.96 -5.49 -16.22
N ALA A 24 18.18 -5.67 -16.74
CA ALA A 24 18.57 -6.83 -17.52
C ALA A 24 19.88 -7.43 -17.03
N GLY A 25 20.12 -8.70 -17.34
CA GLY A 25 21.36 -9.41 -17.03
C GLY A 25 21.16 -10.69 -16.24
N ARG A 26 22.26 -11.38 -15.96
CA ARG A 26 22.26 -12.72 -15.33
C ARG A 26 21.63 -12.79 -13.95
N GLN A 27 21.51 -11.66 -13.25
CA GLN A 27 21.01 -11.60 -11.85
C GLN A 27 19.51 -11.49 -11.75
N ILE A 28 18.78 -11.26 -12.85
CA ILE A 28 17.32 -11.25 -12.81
C ILE A 28 16.78 -12.66 -12.62
N ALA A 29 15.71 -12.76 -11.81
CA ALA A 29 15.07 -14.03 -11.52
C ALA A 29 14.47 -14.70 -12.78
N ARG A 30 14.23 -16.01 -12.71
CA ARG A 30 13.55 -16.74 -13.79
C ARG A 30 12.08 -16.37 -13.92
N GLY A 31 11.44 -15.99 -12.84
CA GLY A 31 10.03 -15.62 -12.77
C GLY A 31 9.44 -15.82 -11.39
N TYR A 32 8.15 -15.66 -11.28
CA TYR A 32 7.36 -15.93 -10.08
C TYR A 32 6.95 -17.41 -10.06
N HIS A 33 7.13 -18.08 -8.93
CA HIS A 33 6.80 -19.49 -8.77
C HIS A 33 5.29 -19.72 -8.96
N ASN A 34 4.92 -20.68 -9.83
CA ASN A 34 3.54 -21.02 -10.17
C ASN A 34 2.65 -19.85 -10.65
N LEU A 35 3.26 -18.76 -11.14
CA LEU A 35 2.54 -17.59 -11.66
C LEU A 35 3.03 -17.21 -13.06
N PRO A 36 2.71 -18.02 -14.10
CA PRO A 36 3.23 -17.82 -15.46
C PRO A 36 2.74 -16.51 -16.09
N GLU A 37 1.47 -16.13 -15.89
CA GLU A 37 0.92 -14.88 -16.42
C GLU A 37 1.60 -13.64 -15.82
N LYS A 38 1.76 -13.63 -14.48
CA LYS A 38 2.51 -12.58 -13.78
C LYS A 38 3.95 -12.54 -14.23
N THR A 39 4.57 -13.69 -14.45
CA THR A 39 5.94 -13.77 -14.99
C THR A 39 6.03 -13.14 -16.37
N ALA A 40 5.14 -13.49 -17.28
CA ALA A 40 5.13 -12.96 -18.64
C ALA A 40 4.88 -11.44 -18.70
N SER A 41 4.06 -10.90 -17.79
CA SER A 41 3.77 -9.46 -17.73
C SER A 41 4.93 -8.60 -17.20
N VAL A 42 5.81 -9.19 -16.37
CA VAL A 42 6.89 -8.48 -15.68
C VAL A 42 8.26 -8.76 -16.28
N PHE A 43 8.49 -9.98 -16.76
CA PHE A 43 9.74 -10.39 -17.41
C PHE A 43 9.53 -10.47 -18.93
N VAL A 44 9.73 -9.36 -19.58
CA VAL A 44 9.49 -9.20 -21.02
C VAL A 44 10.77 -9.40 -21.84
N GLU A 45 10.65 -9.49 -23.17
CA GLU A 45 11.79 -9.47 -24.07
C GLU A 45 12.54 -8.13 -23.97
N ASN A 46 13.87 -8.17 -23.96
CA ASN A 46 14.70 -6.98 -23.87
C ASN A 46 15.06 -6.47 -25.27
N PRO A 47 14.48 -5.35 -25.74
CA PRO A 47 14.79 -4.80 -27.04
C PRO A 47 16.25 -4.24 -27.16
N PHE A 48 16.95 -4.15 -26.01
CA PHE A 48 18.31 -3.60 -25.93
C PHE A 48 19.36 -4.68 -25.69
N ALA A 49 18.99 -5.95 -25.79
CA ALA A 49 19.91 -7.07 -25.55
C ALA A 49 21.09 -7.05 -26.50
N VAL A 50 22.30 -7.14 -25.95
CA VAL A 50 23.55 -7.27 -26.74
C VAL A 50 24.13 -8.69 -26.66
N CYS A 51 23.60 -9.54 -25.79
CA CYS A 51 23.94 -10.94 -25.63
C CYS A 51 22.76 -11.72 -25.05
N GLU A 52 22.81 -13.05 -25.13
CA GLU A 52 21.76 -13.95 -24.68
C GLU A 52 21.41 -13.76 -23.18
N GLN A 53 22.41 -13.48 -22.33
CA GLN A 53 22.21 -13.28 -20.90
C GLN A 53 21.41 -12.01 -20.56
N GLU A 54 21.23 -11.11 -21.52
CA GLU A 54 20.44 -9.88 -21.40
C GLU A 54 19.13 -9.95 -22.19
N SER A 55 18.76 -11.11 -22.74
CA SER A 55 17.56 -11.28 -23.59
C SER A 55 16.25 -10.93 -22.85
N ARG A 56 16.25 -10.92 -21.52
CA ARG A 56 15.08 -10.60 -20.70
C ARG A 56 15.26 -9.28 -19.95
N LEU A 57 14.17 -8.54 -19.86
CA LEU A 57 14.04 -7.29 -19.14
C LEU A 57 13.04 -7.46 -18.01
N TYR A 58 13.45 -7.16 -16.78
CA TYR A 58 12.60 -7.13 -15.61
C TYR A 58 12.05 -5.72 -15.42
N ARG A 59 10.74 -5.57 -15.48
CA ARG A 59 9.99 -4.35 -15.20
C ARG A 59 9.82 -4.22 -13.72
N THR A 60 10.41 -3.19 -13.09
CA THR A 60 10.36 -3.02 -11.64
C THR A 60 9.04 -2.44 -11.15
N GLY A 61 8.30 -1.74 -12.02
CA GLY A 61 7.16 -0.92 -11.69
C GLY A 61 7.52 0.37 -10.94
N ASP A 62 8.82 0.68 -10.80
CA ASP A 62 9.27 1.94 -10.20
C ASP A 62 9.38 3.03 -11.26
N MET A 63 8.71 4.15 -11.03
CA MET A 63 8.84 5.38 -11.81
C MET A 63 10.05 6.15 -11.32
N VAL A 64 10.99 6.41 -12.21
CA VAL A 64 12.25 7.08 -11.89
C VAL A 64 12.60 8.13 -12.94
N ARG A 65 13.61 8.94 -12.65
CA ARG A 65 14.21 9.89 -13.57
C ARG A 65 15.73 9.88 -13.44
N MET A 66 16.45 9.89 -14.55
CA MET A 66 17.90 10.06 -14.54
C MET A 66 18.23 11.55 -14.45
N LYS A 67 19.03 11.95 -13.46
CA LYS A 67 19.54 13.31 -13.33
C LYS A 67 20.74 13.54 -14.24
N GLY A 68 21.08 14.82 -14.47
CA GLY A 68 22.23 15.21 -15.27
C GLY A 68 23.59 14.74 -14.73
N ASP A 69 23.67 14.42 -13.45
CA ASP A 69 24.84 13.86 -12.75
C ASP A 69 24.94 12.32 -12.85
N GLY A 70 23.99 11.66 -13.54
CA GLY A 70 23.92 10.22 -13.71
C GLY A 70 23.22 9.48 -12.57
N ASN A 71 22.78 10.15 -11.51
CA ASN A 71 22.02 9.55 -10.43
C ASN A 71 20.58 9.30 -10.85
N ILE A 72 20.00 8.19 -10.33
CA ILE A 72 18.58 7.87 -10.53
C ILE A 72 17.79 8.40 -9.34
N GLU A 73 16.84 9.29 -9.64
CA GLU A 73 15.88 9.80 -8.67
C GLU A 73 14.62 8.95 -8.71
N TYR A 74 14.25 8.42 -7.56
CA TYR A 74 12.98 7.70 -7.40
C TYR A 74 11.83 8.70 -7.28
N ILE A 75 10.79 8.52 -8.09
CA ILE A 75 9.60 9.40 -8.13
C ILE A 75 8.41 8.71 -7.43
N GLY A 76 8.24 7.41 -7.65
CA GLY A 76 7.12 6.65 -7.10
C GLY A 76 6.97 5.29 -7.74
N ARG A 77 5.75 4.72 -7.64
CA ARG A 77 5.37 3.47 -8.30
C ARG A 77 4.39 3.74 -9.44
N ILE A 78 4.48 2.94 -10.50
CA ILE A 78 3.50 2.93 -11.61
C ILE A 78 2.22 2.23 -11.16
N ASP A 79 2.36 1.18 -10.36
CA ASP A 79 1.27 0.44 -9.76
C ASP A 79 0.82 1.07 -8.42
N SER A 80 -0.26 0.54 -7.86
CA SER A 80 -0.79 0.99 -6.56
C SER A 80 -0.07 0.38 -5.35
N GLN A 81 1.11 -0.23 -5.54
CA GLN A 81 1.88 -0.77 -4.44
C GLN A 81 2.44 0.33 -3.54
N VAL A 82 2.33 0.11 -2.26
CA VAL A 82 2.83 1.04 -1.23
C VAL A 82 3.70 0.31 -0.22
N LYS A 83 4.66 1.02 0.36
CA LYS A 83 5.40 0.51 1.53
C LYS A 83 4.75 1.08 2.78
N ILE A 84 4.22 0.19 3.61
CA ILE A 84 3.59 0.51 4.89
C ILE A 84 4.34 -0.27 5.98
N ARG A 85 4.92 0.43 6.92
CA ARG A 85 5.67 -0.19 8.04
C ARG A 85 6.72 -1.23 7.58
N GLY A 86 7.38 -0.99 6.42
CA GLY A 86 8.36 -1.92 5.83
C GLY A 86 7.77 -3.04 4.98
N TYR A 87 6.47 -3.30 5.05
CA TYR A 87 5.79 -4.29 4.22
C TYR A 87 5.41 -3.72 2.86
N ARG A 88 5.53 -4.54 1.82
CA ARG A 88 5.05 -4.23 0.48
C ARG A 88 3.58 -4.63 0.38
N VAL A 89 2.69 -3.65 0.27
CA VAL A 89 1.24 -3.83 0.25
C VAL A 89 0.70 -3.56 -1.14
N GLU A 90 -0.04 -4.52 -1.67
CA GLU A 90 -0.81 -4.40 -2.91
C GLU A 90 -2.23 -3.93 -2.58
N LEU A 91 -2.53 -2.65 -2.74
CA LEU A 91 -3.85 -2.12 -2.42
C LEU A 91 -4.97 -2.80 -3.23
N GLY A 92 -4.67 -3.25 -4.45
CA GLY A 92 -5.62 -3.99 -5.29
C GLY A 92 -6.02 -5.37 -4.75
N GLU A 93 -5.16 -6.03 -3.95
CA GLU A 93 -5.52 -7.29 -3.30
C GLU A 93 -6.57 -7.06 -2.22
N ILE A 94 -6.48 -5.96 -1.48
CA ILE A 94 -7.49 -5.57 -0.47
C ILE A 94 -8.81 -5.20 -1.16
N GLU A 95 -8.75 -4.42 -2.26
CA GLU A 95 -9.93 -4.09 -3.08
C GLU A 95 -10.61 -5.37 -3.58
N GLY A 96 -9.82 -6.31 -4.13
CA GLY A 96 -10.34 -7.59 -4.62
C GLY A 96 -10.90 -8.48 -3.51
N ALA A 97 -10.37 -8.42 -2.29
CA ALA A 97 -10.90 -9.14 -1.14
C ALA A 97 -12.23 -8.55 -0.68
N LEU A 98 -12.34 -7.22 -0.59
CA LEU A 98 -13.57 -6.52 -0.23
C LEU A 98 -14.71 -6.80 -1.22
N LEU A 99 -14.41 -6.83 -2.53
CA LEU A 99 -15.40 -7.11 -3.58
C LEU A 99 -15.96 -8.53 -3.56
N LYS A 100 -15.38 -9.45 -2.77
CA LYS A 100 -15.95 -10.80 -2.56
C LYS A 100 -17.08 -10.79 -1.52
N HIS A 101 -17.24 -9.72 -0.77
CA HIS A 101 -18.34 -9.60 0.19
C HIS A 101 -19.65 -9.27 -0.53
N GLU A 102 -20.71 -10.04 -0.27
CA GLU A 102 -21.98 -9.96 -1.01
C GLU A 102 -22.66 -8.58 -0.96
N LEU A 103 -22.47 -7.85 0.13
CA LEU A 103 -23.05 -6.52 0.36
C LEU A 103 -22.19 -5.38 -0.20
N VAL A 104 -20.97 -5.64 -0.68
CA VAL A 104 -20.07 -4.64 -1.26
C VAL A 104 -20.24 -4.60 -2.78
N LYS A 105 -20.57 -3.42 -3.32
CA LYS A 105 -20.75 -3.21 -4.78
C LYS A 105 -19.49 -2.70 -5.46
N ASN A 106 -18.82 -1.73 -4.83
CA ASN A 106 -17.54 -1.20 -5.31
C ASN A 106 -16.62 -1.02 -4.11
N ALA A 107 -15.32 -1.16 -4.36
CA ALA A 107 -14.29 -0.93 -3.37
C ALA A 107 -13.14 -0.11 -3.96
N ALA A 108 -12.53 0.73 -3.15
CA ALA A 108 -11.30 1.44 -3.44
C ALA A 108 -10.45 1.51 -2.17
N VAL A 109 -9.15 1.33 -2.30
CA VAL A 109 -8.23 1.40 -1.17
C VAL A 109 -7.16 2.44 -1.45
N THR A 110 -6.90 3.27 -0.45
CA THR A 110 -5.84 4.29 -0.49
C THR A 110 -5.01 4.24 0.78
N VAL A 111 -3.91 4.98 0.76
CA VAL A 111 -3.11 5.23 1.96
C VAL A 111 -3.21 6.69 2.30
N ILE A 112 -3.57 6.96 3.53
CA ILE A 112 -3.51 8.30 4.11
C ILE A 112 -2.29 8.41 5.02
N GLU A 113 -1.69 9.60 5.05
CA GLU A 113 -0.56 9.88 5.94
C GLU A 113 -0.99 10.91 6.97
N LYS A 114 -0.82 10.57 8.26
CA LYS A 114 -1.12 11.46 9.38
C LYS A 114 -0.09 11.26 10.49
N GLY A 115 0.46 12.36 10.99
CA GLY A 115 1.48 12.30 12.04
C GLY A 115 2.73 11.50 11.65
N GLY A 116 3.09 11.45 10.35
CA GLY A 116 4.23 10.66 9.85
C GLY A 116 3.94 9.16 9.69
N ASN A 117 2.76 8.69 10.08
CA ASN A 117 2.32 7.31 9.93
C ASN A 117 1.41 7.13 8.71
N LYS A 118 1.53 5.96 8.06
CA LYS A 118 0.72 5.57 6.91
C LYS A 118 -0.36 4.59 7.34
N TYR A 119 -1.62 4.89 6.96
CA TYR A 119 -2.79 4.10 7.28
C TYR A 119 -3.49 3.64 6.00
N ILE A 120 -3.84 2.37 5.93
CA ILE A 120 -4.67 1.82 4.84
C ILE A 120 -6.11 2.22 5.13
N THR A 121 -6.75 2.84 4.15
CA THR A 121 -8.17 3.22 4.22
C THR A 121 -8.93 2.56 3.09
N ALA A 122 -9.93 1.80 3.45
CA ALA A 122 -10.84 1.13 2.53
C ALA A 122 -12.14 1.91 2.39
N TYR A 123 -12.53 2.21 1.17
CA TYR A 123 -13.79 2.84 0.82
C TYR A 123 -14.65 1.82 0.08
N TYR A 124 -15.92 1.76 0.41
CA TYR A 124 -16.83 0.84 -0.25
C TYR A 124 -18.21 1.45 -0.44
N THR A 125 -18.94 0.93 -1.41
CA THR A 125 -20.37 1.23 -1.65
C THR A 125 -21.17 -0.05 -1.55
N GLY A 126 -22.45 0.05 -1.29
CA GLY A 126 -23.35 -1.08 -1.08
C GLY A 126 -24.15 -0.88 0.20
N GLU A 127 -24.38 -1.92 0.97
CA GLU A 127 -25.01 -1.80 2.29
C GLU A 127 -23.99 -1.37 3.35
N ILE A 128 -24.48 -0.73 4.41
CA ILE A 128 -23.62 -0.35 5.54
C ILE A 128 -23.32 -1.62 6.33
N ILE A 129 -22.04 -1.94 6.45
CA ILE A 129 -21.55 -3.13 7.15
C ILE A 129 -20.75 -2.65 8.38
N PRO A 130 -20.95 -3.24 9.56
CA PRO A 130 -20.14 -2.97 10.74
C PRO A 130 -18.65 -3.24 10.45
N GLU A 131 -17.78 -2.38 10.96
CA GLU A 131 -16.33 -2.48 10.74
C GLU A 131 -15.76 -3.83 11.20
N ASP A 132 -16.22 -4.33 12.36
CA ASP A 132 -15.79 -5.61 12.91
C ASP A 132 -16.17 -6.79 12.01
N GLU A 133 -17.32 -6.71 11.35
CA GLU A 133 -17.75 -7.72 10.37
C GLU A 133 -16.86 -7.70 9.14
N LEU A 134 -16.51 -6.51 8.62
CA LEU A 134 -15.56 -6.38 7.51
C LEU A 134 -14.18 -6.91 7.87
N LYS A 135 -13.68 -6.60 9.08
CA LYS A 135 -12.39 -7.13 9.58
C LYS A 135 -12.42 -8.65 9.68
N LEU A 136 -13.47 -9.21 10.26
CA LEU A 136 -13.64 -10.65 10.40
C LEU A 136 -13.71 -11.35 9.02
N PHE A 137 -14.40 -10.74 8.07
CA PHE A 137 -14.49 -11.25 6.69
C PHE A 137 -13.14 -11.22 5.97
N LEU A 138 -12.36 -10.14 6.13
CA LEU A 138 -11.08 -9.98 5.46
C LEU A 138 -9.95 -10.81 6.09
N ASN A 139 -10.01 -11.10 7.38
CA ASN A 139 -8.95 -11.78 8.14
C ASN A 139 -8.44 -13.10 7.49
N PRO A 140 -9.31 -14.01 6.96
CA PRO A 140 -8.84 -15.20 6.26
C PRO A 140 -8.37 -14.94 4.82
N LEU A 141 -8.59 -13.75 4.25
CA LEU A 141 -8.35 -13.43 2.84
C LEU A 141 -7.07 -12.63 2.62
N ILE A 142 -6.66 -11.81 3.59
CA ILE A 142 -5.47 -10.96 3.52
C ILE A 142 -4.66 -11.07 4.81
N PRO A 143 -3.32 -10.87 4.75
CA PRO A 143 -2.47 -10.82 5.93
C PRO A 143 -2.79 -9.63 6.84
N ASP A 144 -2.54 -9.75 8.14
CA ASP A 144 -2.82 -8.71 9.15
C ASP A 144 -2.20 -7.35 8.82
N TYR A 145 -0.98 -7.31 8.26
CA TYR A 145 -0.32 -6.07 7.88
C TYR A 145 -0.99 -5.34 6.69
N MET A 146 -1.92 -6.01 5.99
CA MET A 146 -2.75 -5.46 4.91
C MET A 146 -4.14 -5.03 5.39
N MET A 147 -4.49 -5.31 6.64
CA MET A 147 -5.80 -4.96 7.18
C MET A 147 -6.00 -3.43 7.16
N PRO A 148 -7.11 -2.93 6.57
CA PRO A 148 -7.42 -1.51 6.61
C PRO A 148 -7.58 -1.00 8.04
N SER A 149 -6.98 0.17 8.30
CA SER A 149 -7.14 0.87 9.57
C SER A 149 -8.46 1.62 9.65
N PHE A 150 -9.05 1.95 8.49
CA PHE A 150 -10.33 2.68 8.41
C PHE A 150 -11.18 2.09 7.29
N PHE A 151 -12.48 1.95 7.56
CA PHE A 151 -13.49 1.57 6.59
C PHE A 151 -14.49 2.72 6.44
N VAL A 152 -14.65 3.21 5.22
CA VAL A 152 -15.52 4.35 4.89
C VAL A 152 -16.60 3.90 3.92
N HIS A 153 -17.84 3.87 4.39
CA HIS A 153 -18.99 3.66 3.51
C HIS A 153 -19.29 4.94 2.72
N LEU A 154 -19.51 4.80 1.42
CA LEU A 154 -19.93 5.89 0.52
C LEU A 154 -21.25 5.52 -0.17
N GLU A 155 -22.16 6.46 -0.29
CA GLU A 155 -23.36 6.27 -1.10
C GLU A 155 -23.02 6.03 -2.58
N LYS A 156 -21.99 6.76 -3.07
CA LYS A 156 -21.51 6.66 -4.44
C LYS A 156 -20.00 6.82 -4.51
N MET A 157 -19.36 5.92 -5.26
CA MET A 157 -17.92 6.02 -5.52
C MET A 157 -17.64 7.18 -6.50
N PRO A 158 -16.72 8.11 -6.17
CA PRO A 158 -16.32 9.15 -7.10
C PRO A 158 -15.63 8.56 -8.32
N VAL A 159 -15.98 9.06 -9.51
CA VAL A 159 -15.42 8.57 -10.77
C VAL A 159 -14.88 9.74 -11.61
N THR A 160 -13.79 9.50 -12.32
CA THR A 160 -13.24 10.41 -13.31
C THR A 160 -14.15 10.50 -14.55
N PRO A 161 -14.01 11.51 -15.43
CA PRO A 161 -14.75 11.58 -16.70
C PRO A 161 -14.57 10.32 -17.57
N GLY A 162 -13.49 9.59 -17.43
CA GLY A 162 -13.22 8.31 -18.10
C GLY A 162 -13.85 7.08 -17.45
N GLY A 163 -14.68 7.23 -16.40
CA GLY A 163 -15.38 6.14 -15.72
C GLY A 163 -14.53 5.33 -14.72
N LYS A 164 -13.27 5.70 -14.46
CA LYS A 164 -12.43 5.08 -13.43
C LYS A 164 -12.66 5.74 -12.08
N ILE A 165 -12.48 5.00 -10.99
CA ILE A 165 -12.56 5.54 -9.62
C ILE A 165 -11.56 6.67 -9.46
N ASP A 166 -12.04 7.83 -9.02
CA ASP A 166 -11.19 8.99 -8.69
C ASP A 166 -10.72 8.91 -7.23
N LYS A 167 -9.57 8.26 -7.04
CA LYS A 167 -8.98 8.10 -5.70
C LYS A 167 -8.61 9.43 -5.04
N LYS A 168 -8.44 10.52 -5.82
CA LYS A 168 -8.12 11.86 -5.27
C LYS A 168 -9.34 12.58 -4.70
N ALA A 169 -10.53 12.24 -5.19
CA ALA A 169 -11.80 12.78 -4.72
C ALA A 169 -12.40 12.01 -3.53
N LEU A 170 -11.72 10.96 -3.05
CA LEU A 170 -12.16 10.23 -1.86
C LEU A 170 -12.02 11.11 -0.62
N PRO A 171 -13.02 11.13 0.28
CA PRO A 171 -12.96 11.91 1.50
C PRO A 171 -11.83 11.36 2.40
N VAL A 172 -11.06 12.26 3.00
CA VAL A 172 -10.11 11.86 4.04
C VAL A 172 -10.94 11.58 5.29
N PRO A 173 -10.92 10.35 5.83
CA PRO A 173 -11.64 10.08 7.07
C PRO A 173 -11.11 11.01 8.15
N GLU A 174 -12.02 11.61 8.91
CA GLU A 174 -11.61 12.23 10.15
C GLU A 174 -11.04 11.12 11.01
N VAL A 175 -9.72 11.09 11.11
CA VAL A 175 -9.02 10.23 12.06
C VAL A 175 -9.30 10.85 13.45
N THR A 176 -10.53 10.76 13.89
CA THR A 176 -10.76 10.67 15.30
C THR A 176 -10.09 9.37 15.70
N THR A 177 -9.09 9.43 16.54
CA THR A 177 -8.58 8.29 17.30
C THR A 177 -9.72 7.81 18.20
N THR A 178 -10.80 7.35 17.58
CA THR A 178 -11.78 6.51 18.28
C THR A 178 -11.11 5.15 18.31
N ALA A 179 -10.39 4.92 19.41
CA ALA A 179 -10.23 3.57 19.90
C ALA A 179 -11.54 2.83 19.62
N SER A 180 -11.48 1.71 18.92
CA SER A 180 -12.65 0.86 18.62
C SER A 180 -13.35 0.37 19.91
N THR A 181 -12.72 0.62 21.05
CA THR A 181 -13.19 0.38 22.40
C THR A 181 -13.45 1.70 23.13
N ALA A 182 -14.51 1.78 23.92
CA ALA A 182 -14.73 2.90 24.81
C ALA A 182 -13.49 3.08 25.69
N TYR A 183 -12.94 4.32 25.73
CA TYR A 183 -11.76 4.61 26.55
C TYR A 183 -11.94 4.09 27.98
N VAL A 184 -11.08 3.18 28.39
CA VAL A 184 -11.00 2.67 29.75
C VAL A 184 -9.72 3.21 30.39
N GLU A 185 -9.91 3.98 31.47
CA GLU A 185 -8.82 4.67 32.15
C GLU A 185 -7.87 3.68 32.85
N PRO A 186 -6.54 3.87 32.75
CA PRO A 186 -5.57 3.08 33.48
C PRO A 186 -5.69 3.37 34.99
N VAL A 187 -5.76 2.30 35.81
CA VAL A 187 -5.98 2.40 37.26
C VAL A 187 -4.73 2.01 38.05
N THR A 188 -3.98 1.00 37.59
CA THR A 188 -2.78 0.55 38.27
C THR A 188 -1.54 1.31 37.80
N ALA A 189 -0.51 1.40 38.64
CA ALA A 189 0.76 2.06 38.29
C ALA A 189 1.39 1.48 37.01
N VAL A 190 1.25 0.17 36.77
CA VAL A 190 1.76 -0.49 35.56
C VAL A 190 0.96 -0.09 34.33
N GLN A 191 -0.38 -0.04 34.43
CA GLN A 191 -1.24 0.40 33.34
C GLN A 191 -0.96 1.86 32.96
N ILE A 192 -0.83 2.75 33.96
CA ILE A 192 -0.50 4.15 33.73
C ILE A 192 0.83 4.27 32.98
N ALA A 193 1.89 3.59 33.49
CA ALA A 193 3.21 3.63 32.85
C ALA A 193 3.18 3.10 31.39
N LEU A 194 2.44 2.02 31.13
CA LEU A 194 2.32 1.46 29.76
C LEU A 194 1.55 2.40 28.84
N CYS A 195 0.44 2.99 29.29
CA CYS A 195 -0.30 3.97 28.51
C CYS A 195 0.57 5.20 28.17
N GLU A 196 1.30 5.75 29.13
CA GLU A 196 2.23 6.86 28.89
C GLU A 196 3.35 6.52 27.87
N ILE A 197 3.87 5.29 27.93
CA ILE A 197 4.88 4.81 26.97
C ILE A 197 4.26 4.73 25.57
N PHE A 198 3.06 4.19 25.45
CA PHE A 198 2.34 4.08 24.17
C PHE A 198 2.00 5.46 23.60
N GLU A 199 1.51 6.39 24.43
CA GLU A 199 1.24 7.78 24.05
C GLU A 199 2.48 8.44 23.46
N LYS A 200 3.62 8.31 24.13
CA LYS A 200 4.90 8.85 23.64
C LYS A 200 5.39 8.18 22.36
N ALA A 201 5.31 6.85 22.29
CA ALA A 201 5.77 6.09 21.13
C ALA A 201 4.93 6.32 19.90
N LEU A 202 3.63 6.55 20.06
CA LEU A 202 2.66 6.71 18.98
C LEU A 202 2.37 8.18 18.65
N GLY A 203 2.75 9.12 19.53
CA GLY A 203 2.47 10.56 19.37
C GLY A 203 0.98 10.88 19.45
N ILE A 204 0.23 10.17 20.28
CA ILE A 204 -1.21 10.36 20.51
C ILE A 204 -1.45 10.89 21.93
N GLU A 205 -2.58 11.60 22.12
CA GLU A 205 -2.84 12.32 23.38
C GLU A 205 -3.33 11.40 24.51
N LYS A 206 -3.96 10.26 24.17
CA LYS A 206 -4.62 9.42 25.17
C LYS A 206 -4.72 7.96 24.72
N VAL A 207 -4.28 7.03 25.57
CA VAL A 207 -4.34 5.58 25.37
C VAL A 207 -5.09 4.95 26.55
N GLY A 208 -6.08 4.10 26.25
CA GLY A 208 -6.81 3.31 27.23
C GLY A 208 -6.23 1.91 27.41
N ILE A 209 -6.63 1.21 28.47
CA ILE A 209 -6.12 -0.15 28.77
C ILE A 209 -6.64 -1.24 27.82
N GLU A 210 -7.73 -0.96 27.10
CA GLU A 210 -8.33 -1.86 26.09
C GLU A 210 -7.84 -1.55 24.68
N ASP A 211 -7.02 -0.50 24.50
CA ASP A 211 -6.54 -0.10 23.19
C ASP A 211 -5.44 -1.04 22.69
N ASN A 212 -5.52 -1.41 21.41
CA ASN A 212 -4.51 -2.22 20.76
C ASN A 212 -3.40 -1.34 20.19
N PHE A 213 -2.17 -1.52 20.64
CA PHE A 213 -0.99 -0.77 20.21
C PHE A 213 -0.83 -0.71 18.67
N PHE A 214 -1.07 -1.83 17.98
CA PHE A 214 -0.93 -1.90 16.53
C PHE A 214 -2.08 -1.20 15.80
N GLU A 215 -3.29 -1.25 16.32
CA GLU A 215 -4.44 -0.52 15.76
C GLU A 215 -4.28 0.99 15.92
N LEU A 216 -3.71 1.44 17.04
CA LEU A 216 -3.33 2.83 17.26
C LEU A 216 -2.16 3.31 16.38
N GLY A 217 -1.61 2.45 15.53
CA GLY A 217 -0.54 2.80 14.59
C GLY A 217 0.86 2.34 14.99
N GLY A 218 0.98 1.58 16.06
CA GLY A 218 2.22 0.97 16.50
C GLY A 218 2.79 -0.03 15.49
N SER A 219 4.10 -0.23 15.53
CA SER A 219 4.81 -1.21 14.72
C SER A 219 5.84 -1.94 15.58
N SER A 220 6.35 -3.06 15.11
CA SER A 220 7.44 -3.78 15.78
C SER A 220 8.68 -2.90 16.00
N LEU A 221 8.90 -1.90 15.13
CA LEU A 221 10.00 -0.96 15.24
C LEU A 221 9.76 0.10 16.33
N THR A 222 8.49 0.54 16.50
CA THR A 222 8.12 1.50 17.57
C THR A 222 7.95 0.83 18.94
N ALA A 223 7.83 -0.51 18.96
CA ALA A 223 7.74 -1.32 20.18
C ALA A 223 9.12 -1.76 20.71
N SER A 224 10.23 -1.47 19.97
CA SER A 224 11.61 -1.79 20.35
C SER A 224 12.29 -0.59 20.94
#